data_a66a88a6c7377f6b9bb57cbb020ac1eb
#
_entry.id   a66a88a6c7377f6b9bb57cbb020ac1eb
#
_cell.length_a   1.000
_cell.length_b   1.000
_cell.length_c   1.000
_cell.angle_alpha   90.00
_cell.angle_beta   90.00
_cell.angle_gamma   90.00
#
_symmetry.space_group_name_H-M   'P 1'
#
loop_
_entity.id
_entity.type
_entity.pdbx_description
1 polymer ?
#
loop_
_entity_poly.entity_id
_entity_poly.type
_entity_poly.pdbx_seq_one_letter_code
_entity_poly.pdbx_strand_id
1 'polypeptide(L)'
;MKKLFIIIAILGSLIIANILINTENSESKKDIQTLSEAINLAELTLSFEIFQKDNKIKLIKKDYCYKIESIDYCADDAKVQLLNKFIGSKVKDTYENREENLIRLGFDNSKNISSMIINGNKTLFFGNINQYNEIYVLQENKIYKVDYYKGMLEISTKQWIDKSKPIINIMESDEFNITIHEKHAVDPCANILHKDLVLDKKFSILRNSFLDLYASDVKLMPLEYLLKVVKNDSLFRGYLRSPDSKKILNTFMIWKEDHLVYFAPSMPLMSPNLAFVVPNSVYKNIDIYCKK
;
A
#
# COMPACT_ATOMS: atom_id res chain seq x y z
N MET A 1 14.76 63.38 -44.61
CA MET A 1 13.73 62.38 -44.90
C MET A 1 14.29 60.97 -45.14
N LYS A 2 15.25 60.74 -46.04
CA LYS A 2 15.82 59.40 -46.31
C LYS A 2 16.37 58.66 -45.08
N LYS A 3 17.05 59.36 -44.14
CA LYS A 3 17.57 58.72 -42.92
C LYS A 3 16.49 58.21 -41.96
N LEU A 4 15.34 58.92 -41.91
CA LEU A 4 14.21 58.54 -41.07
C LEU A 4 13.53 57.26 -41.59
N PHE A 5 13.42 57.09 -42.92
CA PHE A 5 12.85 55.91 -43.52
C PHE A 5 13.71 54.65 -43.29
N ILE A 6 15.02 54.80 -43.27
CA ILE A 6 15.94 53.69 -42.99
C ILE A 6 15.80 53.23 -41.54
N ILE A 7 15.67 54.15 -40.59
CA ILE A 7 15.51 53.81 -39.18
C ILE A 7 14.16 53.07 -38.93
N ILE A 8 13.08 53.54 -39.56
CA ILE A 8 11.76 52.88 -39.45
C ILE A 8 11.81 51.48 -40.10
N ALA A 9 12.51 51.29 -41.22
CA ALA A 9 12.63 49.98 -41.85
C ALA A 9 13.45 48.99 -40.98
N ILE A 10 14.52 49.46 -40.31
CA ILE A 10 15.31 48.63 -39.39
C ILE A 10 14.49 48.28 -38.13
N LEU A 11 13.79 49.23 -37.56
CA LEU A 11 12.92 48.96 -36.41
C LEU A 11 11.78 47.99 -36.77
N GLY A 12 11.16 48.13 -37.91
CA GLY A 12 10.13 47.23 -38.42
C GLY A 12 10.65 45.79 -38.62
N SER A 13 11.84 45.64 -39.19
CA SER A 13 12.45 44.31 -39.36
C SER A 13 12.85 43.66 -38.03
N LEU A 14 13.31 44.42 -37.05
CA LEU A 14 13.59 43.94 -35.70
C LEU A 14 12.31 43.50 -34.95
N ILE A 15 11.23 44.20 -35.12
CA ILE A 15 9.93 43.82 -34.53
C ILE A 15 9.41 42.55 -35.16
N ILE A 16 9.48 42.42 -36.50
CA ILE A 16 9.05 41.22 -37.23
C ILE A 16 9.94 40.01 -36.85
N ALA A 17 11.27 40.21 -36.76
CA ALA A 17 12.18 39.17 -36.32
C ALA A 17 11.90 38.71 -34.89
N ASN A 18 11.61 39.65 -33.99
CA ASN A 18 11.23 39.33 -32.59
C ASN A 18 9.88 38.60 -32.48
N ILE A 19 8.90 38.94 -33.33
CA ILE A 19 7.63 38.22 -33.41
C ILE A 19 7.84 36.81 -33.96
N LEU A 20 8.65 36.65 -35.03
CA LEU A 20 8.96 35.34 -35.60
C LEU A 20 9.73 34.45 -34.62
N ILE A 21 10.73 35.01 -33.92
CA ILE A 21 11.48 34.26 -32.89
C ILE A 21 10.56 33.90 -31.70
N ASN A 22 9.66 34.75 -31.29
CA ASN A 22 8.69 34.46 -30.24
C ASN A 22 7.56 33.53 -30.69
N THR A 23 7.21 33.48 -31.98
CA THR A 23 6.28 32.48 -32.52
C THR A 23 6.92 31.14 -32.76
N GLU A 24 8.21 31.07 -33.11
CA GLU A 24 8.97 29.81 -33.15
C GLU A 24 9.29 29.28 -31.74
N ASN A 25 9.50 30.15 -30.75
CA ASN A 25 9.64 29.78 -29.34
C ASN A 25 8.31 29.59 -28.61
N SER A 26 7.17 29.84 -29.22
CA SER A 26 5.93 29.18 -28.89
C SER A 26 5.94 27.76 -29.49
N GLU A 27 7.03 27.00 -29.26
CA GLU A 27 6.86 25.55 -29.14
C GLU A 27 5.64 25.39 -28.25
N SER A 28 4.59 24.85 -28.84
CA SER A 28 3.37 24.49 -28.16
C SER A 28 3.81 23.97 -26.80
N LYS A 29 3.38 24.61 -25.72
CA LYS A 29 3.34 23.95 -24.42
C LYS A 29 2.59 22.67 -24.72
N LYS A 30 3.33 21.57 -25.03
CA LYS A 30 2.77 20.23 -25.06
C LYS A 30 2.12 20.15 -23.69
N ASP A 31 0.81 20.20 -23.65
CA ASP A 31 0.07 20.00 -22.41
C ASP A 31 0.66 18.75 -21.81
N ILE A 32 1.33 18.92 -20.67
CA ILE A 32 2.09 17.84 -20.05
C ILE A 32 1.03 16.90 -19.51
N GLN A 33 0.67 15.94 -20.35
CA GLN A 33 -0.36 14.94 -20.08
C GLN A 33 0.15 13.97 -19.03
N THR A 34 -0.68 13.67 -18.03
CA THR A 34 -0.40 12.58 -17.09
C THR A 34 -0.71 11.23 -17.73
N LEU A 35 -0.17 10.15 -17.16
CA LEU A 35 -0.48 8.80 -17.65
C LEU A 35 -1.99 8.52 -17.56
N SER A 36 -2.66 8.92 -16.48
CA SER A 36 -4.11 8.76 -16.32
C SER A 36 -4.91 9.42 -17.44
N GLU A 37 -4.53 10.63 -17.84
CA GLU A 37 -5.16 11.33 -18.97
C GLU A 37 -4.84 10.63 -20.29
N ALA A 38 -3.58 10.20 -20.49
CA ALA A 38 -3.14 9.53 -21.72
C ALA A 38 -3.87 8.21 -21.98
N ILE A 39 -4.21 7.47 -20.92
CA ILE A 39 -4.97 6.20 -21.01
C ILE A 39 -6.46 6.37 -20.81
N ASN A 40 -6.97 7.61 -20.77
CA ASN A 40 -8.39 7.93 -20.49
C ASN A 40 -8.91 7.25 -19.22
N LEU A 41 -8.17 7.34 -18.13
CA LEU A 41 -8.60 6.91 -16.81
C LEU A 41 -9.36 8.05 -16.14
N ALA A 42 -10.63 8.20 -16.47
CA ALA A 42 -11.47 9.33 -16.02
C ALA A 42 -11.99 9.19 -14.59
N GLU A 43 -11.86 8.00 -13.99
CA GLU A 43 -12.51 7.67 -12.73
C GLU A 43 -11.51 7.44 -11.58
N LEU A 44 -12.03 7.56 -10.37
CA LEU A 44 -11.31 7.15 -9.17
C LEU A 44 -10.83 5.70 -9.31
N THR A 45 -9.57 5.44 -9.02
CA THR A 45 -9.05 4.07 -9.07
C THR A 45 -9.62 3.28 -7.89
N LEU A 46 -10.39 2.25 -8.19
CA LEU A 46 -11.06 1.38 -7.23
C LEU A 46 -10.33 0.04 -7.06
N SER A 47 -9.55 -0.38 -8.07
CA SER A 47 -8.79 -1.63 -8.00
C SER A 47 -7.55 -1.62 -8.85
N PHE A 48 -6.56 -2.41 -8.40
CA PHE A 48 -5.35 -2.75 -9.14
C PHE A 48 -5.18 -4.27 -9.14
N GLU A 49 -4.96 -4.86 -10.30
CA GLU A 49 -4.51 -6.25 -10.42
C GLU A 49 -3.14 -6.25 -11.09
N ILE A 50 -2.10 -6.68 -10.38
CA ILE A 50 -0.72 -6.72 -10.88
C ILE A 50 -0.38 -8.17 -11.17
N PHE A 51 0.13 -8.41 -12.36
CA PHE A 51 0.52 -9.74 -12.84
C PHE A 51 2.02 -9.78 -13.14
N GLN A 52 2.64 -10.87 -12.76
CA GLN A 52 4.01 -11.18 -13.15
C GLN A 52 4.13 -12.70 -13.33
N LYS A 53 4.32 -13.16 -14.55
CA LYS A 53 4.22 -14.57 -14.92
C LYS A 53 2.87 -15.15 -14.47
N ASP A 54 2.91 -16.27 -13.73
CA ASP A 54 1.72 -16.97 -13.24
C ASP A 54 1.18 -16.41 -11.90
N ASN A 55 1.83 -15.41 -11.35
CA ASN A 55 1.46 -14.84 -10.06
C ASN A 55 0.72 -13.52 -10.24
N LYS A 56 -0.22 -13.29 -9.34
CA LYS A 56 -0.97 -12.01 -9.30
C LYS A 56 -1.23 -11.55 -7.88
N ILE A 57 -1.37 -10.24 -7.74
CA ILE A 57 -1.95 -9.63 -6.56
C ILE A 57 -3.07 -8.69 -6.97
N LYS A 58 -4.16 -8.70 -6.21
CA LYS A 58 -5.29 -7.81 -6.46
C LYS A 58 -5.57 -6.99 -5.22
N LEU A 59 -5.65 -5.68 -5.43
CA LEU A 59 -5.94 -4.67 -4.43
C LEU A 59 -7.30 -4.05 -4.78
N ILE A 60 -8.21 -3.99 -3.81
CA ILE A 60 -9.56 -3.44 -4.01
C ILE A 60 -9.81 -2.38 -2.95
N LYS A 61 -10.22 -1.19 -3.36
CA LYS A 61 -10.62 -0.11 -2.46
C LYS A 61 -11.87 -0.53 -1.70
N LYS A 62 -11.78 -0.62 -0.39
CA LYS A 62 -12.90 -0.88 0.51
C LYS A 62 -12.79 0.07 1.69
N ASP A 63 -13.87 0.78 1.98
CA ASP A 63 -13.95 1.73 3.09
C ASP A 63 -12.75 2.70 3.12
N TYR A 64 -11.89 2.56 4.12
CA TYR A 64 -10.76 3.47 4.38
C TYR A 64 -9.42 2.99 3.78
N CYS A 65 -9.31 1.76 3.27
CA CYS A 65 -8.05 1.23 2.73
C CYS A 65 -8.22 0.43 1.43
N TYR A 66 -7.10 0.13 0.76
CA TYR A 66 -7.08 -0.91 -0.26
C TYR A 66 -6.84 -2.26 0.40
N LYS A 67 -7.75 -3.20 0.20
CA LYS A 67 -7.59 -4.56 0.70
C LYS A 67 -6.92 -5.46 -0.31
N ILE A 68 -6.03 -6.32 0.16
CA ILE A 68 -5.45 -7.42 -0.59
C ILE A 68 -6.53 -8.50 -0.66
N GLU A 69 -7.08 -8.75 -1.87
CA GLU A 69 -8.25 -9.64 -2.05
C GLU A 69 -8.03 -11.04 -1.47
N SER A 70 -6.83 -11.63 -1.69
CA SER A 70 -6.52 -12.99 -1.26
C SER A 70 -6.54 -13.23 0.25
N ILE A 71 -6.42 -12.17 1.05
CA ILE A 71 -6.33 -12.26 2.52
C ILE A 71 -7.30 -11.32 3.23
N ASP A 72 -8.08 -10.52 2.49
CA ASP A 72 -9.00 -9.49 3.00
C ASP A 72 -8.38 -8.55 4.07
N TYR A 73 -7.10 -8.20 3.89
CA TYR A 73 -6.34 -7.35 4.80
C TYR A 73 -5.90 -6.06 4.11
N CYS A 74 -5.78 -4.96 4.87
CA CYS A 74 -5.35 -3.68 4.32
C CYS A 74 -3.93 -3.74 3.76
N ALA A 75 -3.77 -3.23 2.55
CA ALA A 75 -2.46 -3.01 1.95
C ALA A 75 -1.76 -1.82 2.61
N ASP A 76 -0.43 -1.85 2.54
CA ASP A 76 0.43 -0.74 2.94
C ASP A 76 0.09 0.51 2.12
N ASP A 77 -0.39 1.55 2.80
CA ASP A 77 -0.84 2.79 2.16
C ASP A 77 0.31 3.49 1.40
N ALA A 78 1.54 3.44 1.94
CA ALA A 78 2.69 4.01 1.25
C ALA A 78 2.95 3.33 -0.11
N LYS A 79 2.75 2.01 -0.19
CA LYS A 79 2.86 1.27 -1.47
C LYS A 79 1.70 1.58 -2.41
N VAL A 80 0.48 1.67 -1.90
CA VAL A 80 -0.66 2.09 -2.72
C VAL A 80 -0.45 3.48 -3.29
N GLN A 81 0.14 4.38 -2.51
CA GLN A 81 0.50 5.71 -2.99
C GLN A 81 1.53 5.68 -4.13
N LEU A 82 2.44 4.67 -4.19
CA LEU A 82 3.33 4.53 -5.35
C LEU A 82 2.55 4.22 -6.64
N LEU A 83 1.50 3.40 -6.57
CA LEU A 83 0.63 3.13 -7.71
C LEU A 83 -0.12 4.40 -8.15
N ASN A 84 -0.65 5.17 -7.19
CA ASN A 84 -1.34 6.42 -7.51
C ASN A 84 -0.38 7.47 -8.11
N LYS A 85 0.83 7.59 -7.57
CA LYS A 85 1.88 8.45 -8.13
C LYS A 85 2.25 8.02 -9.54
N PHE A 86 2.38 6.72 -9.79
CA PHE A 86 2.66 6.18 -11.12
C PHE A 86 1.57 6.57 -12.13
N ILE A 87 0.30 6.40 -11.79
CA ILE A 87 -0.83 6.79 -12.67
C ILE A 87 -0.86 8.30 -12.88
N GLY A 88 -0.53 9.09 -11.87
CA GLY A 88 -0.41 10.55 -11.96
C GLY A 88 0.89 11.05 -12.58
N SER A 89 1.81 10.14 -13.00
CA SER A 89 3.10 10.53 -13.58
C SER A 89 2.91 11.25 -14.91
N LYS A 90 3.76 12.24 -15.14
CA LYS A 90 3.82 12.94 -16.43
C LYS A 90 4.35 12.01 -17.51
N VAL A 91 3.68 12.00 -18.66
CA VAL A 91 4.19 11.33 -19.86
C VAL A 91 5.37 12.14 -20.39
N LYS A 92 6.56 11.54 -20.38
CA LYS A 92 7.81 12.18 -20.83
C LYS A 92 8.02 12.00 -22.33
N ASP A 93 7.52 10.89 -22.86
CA ASP A 93 7.64 10.57 -24.28
C ASP A 93 6.56 9.56 -24.69
N THR A 94 6.28 9.52 -25.98
CA THR A 94 5.29 8.61 -26.57
C THR A 94 5.84 7.99 -27.85
N TYR A 95 5.66 6.68 -27.98
CA TYR A 95 6.11 5.91 -29.16
C TYR A 95 4.92 5.14 -29.76
N GLU A 96 4.96 4.99 -31.06
CA GLU A 96 4.00 4.13 -31.77
C GLU A 96 4.29 2.65 -31.45
N ASN A 97 3.22 1.84 -31.40
CA ASN A 97 3.30 0.40 -31.24
C ASN A 97 3.76 -0.26 -32.55
N ARG A 98 5.09 -0.16 -32.86
CA ARG A 98 5.74 -0.81 -33.99
C ARG A 98 6.68 -1.88 -33.48
N GLU A 99 6.90 -2.92 -34.25
CA GLU A 99 7.74 -4.07 -33.87
C GLU A 99 9.12 -3.67 -33.37
N GLU A 100 9.80 -2.74 -34.07
CA GLU A 100 11.10 -2.23 -33.65
C GLU A 100 11.07 -1.55 -32.27
N ASN A 101 9.99 -0.82 -31.94
CA ASN A 101 9.79 -0.20 -30.65
C ASN A 101 9.48 -1.24 -29.57
N LEU A 102 8.65 -2.24 -29.89
CA LEU A 102 8.33 -3.33 -28.97
C LEU A 102 9.61 -4.07 -28.53
N ILE A 103 10.46 -4.45 -29.48
CA ILE A 103 11.72 -5.13 -29.19
C ILE A 103 12.65 -4.22 -28.36
N ARG A 104 12.89 -3.00 -28.84
CA ARG A 104 13.82 -2.04 -28.20
C ARG A 104 13.41 -1.67 -26.79
N LEU A 105 12.10 -1.55 -26.52
CA LEU A 105 11.56 -1.09 -25.25
C LEU A 105 11.16 -2.24 -24.31
N GLY A 106 11.41 -3.50 -24.70
CA GLY A 106 11.31 -4.67 -23.84
C GLY A 106 9.93 -5.33 -23.80
N PHE A 107 9.16 -5.27 -24.88
CA PHE A 107 7.86 -5.91 -25.02
C PHE A 107 7.88 -7.17 -25.91
N ASP A 108 9.05 -7.60 -26.37
CA ASP A 108 9.24 -8.75 -27.24
C ASP A 108 9.07 -10.10 -26.55
N ASN A 109 9.21 -10.13 -25.23
CA ASN A 109 9.17 -11.36 -24.44
C ASN A 109 7.81 -11.55 -23.75
N SER A 110 6.79 -11.92 -24.50
CA SER A 110 5.39 -12.06 -24.06
C SER A 110 5.19 -12.93 -22.80
N LYS A 111 6.11 -13.89 -22.54
CA LYS A 111 6.01 -14.79 -21.37
C LYS A 111 6.48 -14.17 -20.05
N ASN A 112 7.17 -13.05 -20.08
CA ASN A 112 7.76 -12.43 -18.87
C ASN A 112 7.33 -10.98 -18.67
N ILE A 113 6.42 -10.47 -19.47
CA ILE A 113 5.94 -9.08 -19.33
C ILE A 113 5.07 -8.98 -18.10
N SER A 114 5.44 -8.07 -17.21
CA SER A 114 4.55 -7.68 -16.11
C SER A 114 3.38 -6.86 -16.68
N SER A 115 2.21 -7.00 -16.09
CA SER A 115 1.06 -6.19 -16.47
C SER A 115 0.25 -5.73 -15.26
N MET A 116 -0.56 -4.70 -15.45
CA MET A 116 -1.46 -4.19 -14.45
C MET A 116 -2.83 -3.93 -15.09
N ILE A 117 -3.88 -4.39 -14.43
CA ILE A 117 -5.25 -4.05 -14.80
C ILE A 117 -5.78 -3.06 -13.76
N ILE A 118 -6.28 -1.93 -14.22
CA ILE A 118 -6.87 -0.89 -13.39
C ILE A 118 -8.39 -0.92 -13.61
N ASN A 119 -9.14 -0.92 -12.51
CA ASN A 119 -10.60 -0.96 -12.48
C ASN A 119 -11.23 -2.09 -13.34
N GLY A 120 -10.47 -3.17 -13.57
CA GLY A 120 -10.91 -4.32 -14.36
C GLY A 120 -11.01 -4.09 -15.88
N ASN A 121 -10.69 -2.91 -16.39
CA ASN A 121 -10.92 -2.57 -17.80
C ASN A 121 -9.71 -1.94 -18.51
N LYS A 122 -8.75 -1.37 -17.82
CA LYS A 122 -7.55 -0.76 -18.41
C LYS A 122 -6.33 -1.63 -18.16
N THR A 123 -5.82 -2.25 -19.21
CA THR A 123 -4.62 -3.10 -19.11
C THR A 123 -3.39 -2.33 -19.57
N LEU A 124 -2.38 -2.31 -18.71
CA LEU A 124 -1.05 -1.74 -18.97
C LEU A 124 -0.04 -2.87 -18.99
N PHE A 125 0.82 -2.91 -20.00
CA PHE A 125 1.97 -3.81 -20.06
C PHE A 125 3.24 -3.03 -19.80
N PHE A 126 4.19 -3.63 -19.10
CA PHE A 126 5.42 -2.95 -18.68
C PHE A 126 6.64 -3.49 -19.42
N GLY A 127 7.35 -2.60 -20.10
CA GLY A 127 8.61 -2.89 -20.75
C GLY A 127 9.82 -2.65 -19.84
N ASN A 128 10.95 -2.33 -20.44
CA ASN A 128 12.20 -2.09 -19.75
C ASN A 128 12.16 -0.84 -18.86
N ILE A 129 12.93 -0.89 -17.78
CA ILE A 129 13.23 0.27 -16.94
C ILE A 129 14.61 0.80 -17.38
N ASN A 130 14.68 2.09 -17.67
CA ASN A 130 15.94 2.71 -18.07
C ASN A 130 16.79 3.20 -16.88
N GLN A 131 17.99 3.70 -17.14
CA GLN A 131 18.92 4.20 -16.12
C GLN A 131 18.42 5.44 -15.34
N TYR A 132 17.39 6.10 -15.81
CA TYR A 132 16.76 7.28 -15.17
C TYR A 132 15.56 6.91 -14.31
N ASN A 133 15.34 5.62 -14.00
CA ASN A 133 14.15 5.12 -13.33
C ASN A 133 12.85 5.48 -14.05
N GLU A 134 12.84 5.39 -15.37
CA GLU A 134 11.66 5.54 -16.19
C GLU A 134 11.30 4.19 -16.78
N ILE A 135 10.00 3.89 -16.86
CA ILE A 135 9.47 2.65 -17.42
C ILE A 135 8.66 2.93 -18.68
N TYR A 136 8.71 1.99 -19.60
CA TYR A 136 7.87 2.01 -20.78
C TYR A 136 6.58 1.25 -20.50
N VAL A 137 5.45 1.86 -20.86
CA VAL A 137 4.10 1.35 -20.60
C VAL A 137 3.35 1.27 -21.92
N LEU A 138 3.03 0.07 -22.35
CA LEU A 138 2.20 -0.18 -23.52
C LEU A 138 0.73 -0.26 -23.10
N GLN A 139 -0.09 0.57 -23.72
CA GLN A 139 -1.53 0.53 -23.61
C GLN A 139 -2.13 0.68 -25.02
N GLU A 140 -2.89 -0.32 -25.44
CA GLU A 140 -3.45 -0.38 -26.80
C GLU A 140 -2.36 -0.21 -27.89
N ASN A 141 -2.39 0.89 -28.62
CA ASN A 141 -1.50 1.14 -29.75
C ASN A 141 -0.38 2.15 -29.45
N LYS A 142 -0.16 2.51 -28.20
CA LYS A 142 0.85 3.50 -27.82
C LYS A 142 1.71 3.01 -26.66
N ILE A 143 2.97 3.42 -26.70
CA ILE A 143 3.94 3.18 -25.62
C ILE A 143 4.26 4.53 -24.98
N TYR A 144 4.06 4.64 -23.69
CA TYR A 144 4.32 5.83 -22.89
C TYR A 144 5.59 5.64 -22.07
N LYS A 145 6.43 6.64 -21.98
CA LYS A 145 7.56 6.67 -21.07
C LYS A 145 7.20 7.53 -19.86
N VAL A 146 7.23 6.93 -18.67
CA VAL A 146 6.82 7.56 -17.40
C VAL A 146 7.79 7.22 -16.28
N ASP A 147 7.67 7.89 -15.12
CA ASP A 147 8.45 7.56 -13.95
C ASP A 147 8.14 6.17 -13.41
N TYR A 148 9.17 5.45 -13.00
CA TYR A 148 9.07 4.17 -12.32
C TYR A 148 9.27 4.34 -10.81
N TYR A 149 8.40 3.77 -10.02
CA TYR A 149 8.52 3.73 -8.56
C TYR A 149 8.86 2.31 -8.11
N LYS A 150 10.05 2.15 -7.54
CA LYS A 150 10.54 0.82 -7.11
C LYS A 150 9.55 0.15 -6.15
N GLY A 151 9.20 -1.09 -6.44
CA GLY A 151 8.27 -1.88 -5.63
C GLY A 151 6.78 -1.76 -6.02
N MET A 152 6.43 -0.89 -6.99
CA MET A 152 5.04 -0.74 -7.43
C MET A 152 4.48 -1.99 -8.15
N LEU A 153 5.35 -2.80 -8.75
CA LEU A 153 4.99 -4.03 -9.46
C LEU A 153 5.24 -5.29 -8.61
N GLU A 154 5.39 -5.16 -7.32
CA GLU A 154 5.58 -6.28 -6.41
C GLU A 154 4.34 -7.17 -6.37
N ILE A 155 4.52 -8.49 -6.47
CA ILE A 155 3.43 -9.48 -6.45
C ILE A 155 3.35 -10.28 -5.15
N SER A 156 4.33 -10.12 -4.26
CA SER A 156 4.34 -10.80 -2.98
C SER A 156 3.32 -10.19 -2.03
N THR A 157 2.28 -10.92 -1.69
CA THR A 157 1.26 -10.53 -0.71
C THR A 157 1.88 -9.98 0.58
N LYS A 158 2.92 -10.65 1.09
CA LYS A 158 3.65 -10.26 2.30
C LYS A 158 4.23 -8.84 2.23
N GLN A 159 4.64 -8.41 1.05
CA GLN A 159 5.22 -7.07 0.87
C GLN A 159 4.17 -5.97 0.79
N TRP A 160 2.92 -6.31 0.51
CA TRP A 160 1.81 -5.36 0.47
C TRP A 160 1.08 -5.19 1.81
N ILE A 161 1.38 -6.02 2.81
CA ILE A 161 0.73 -5.92 4.12
C ILE A 161 1.27 -4.73 4.89
N ASP A 162 0.37 -3.91 5.42
CA ASP A 162 0.73 -2.84 6.36
C ASP A 162 1.22 -3.43 7.68
N LYS A 163 2.48 -3.20 7.98
CA LYS A 163 3.14 -3.68 9.20
C LYS A 163 3.11 -2.65 10.33
N SER A 164 2.75 -1.42 10.03
CA SER A 164 2.76 -0.33 11.00
C SER A 164 1.57 -0.38 11.97
N LYS A 165 0.49 -1.08 11.56
CA LYS A 165 -0.75 -1.16 12.34
C LYS A 165 -1.33 -2.58 12.31
N PRO A 166 -0.71 -3.54 13.00
CA PRO A 166 -1.24 -4.91 13.10
C PRO A 166 -2.65 -4.97 13.70
N ILE A 167 -3.01 -4.00 14.53
CA ILE A 167 -4.37 -3.84 15.05
C ILE A 167 -5.01 -2.64 14.37
N ILE A 168 -6.05 -2.92 13.58
CA ILE A 168 -6.84 -1.91 12.91
C ILE A 168 -7.92 -1.42 13.88
N ASN A 169 -8.10 -0.08 13.99
CA ASN A 169 -9.15 0.58 14.77
C ASN A 169 -9.02 0.55 16.31
N ILE A 170 -7.82 0.64 16.86
CA ILE A 170 -7.69 1.02 18.27
C ILE A 170 -7.97 2.53 18.38
N MET A 171 -9.18 2.87 18.83
CA MET A 171 -9.49 4.23 19.25
C MET A 171 -9.26 4.35 20.76
N GLU A 172 -9.01 5.59 21.24
CA GLU A 172 -8.82 5.84 22.68
C GLU A 172 -10.01 5.42 23.56
N SER A 173 -11.19 5.29 22.95
CA SER A 173 -12.46 4.92 23.59
C SER A 173 -12.78 3.42 23.60
N ASP A 174 -11.92 2.57 23.06
CA ASP A 174 -12.22 1.14 22.96
C ASP A 174 -12.04 0.41 24.28
N GLU A 175 -12.97 -0.48 24.59
CA GLU A 175 -12.83 -1.44 25.69
C GLU A 175 -11.83 -2.52 25.27
N PHE A 176 -10.86 -2.77 26.12
CA PHE A 176 -9.79 -3.71 25.90
C PHE A 176 -9.91 -4.89 26.84
N ASN A 177 -10.03 -6.09 26.30
CA ASN A 177 -10.10 -7.32 27.08
C ASN A 177 -8.99 -8.29 26.69
N ILE A 178 -8.29 -8.81 27.69
CA ILE A 178 -7.27 -9.87 27.52
C ILE A 178 -7.61 -11.03 28.42
N THR A 179 -7.58 -12.23 27.86
CA THR A 179 -7.73 -13.49 28.58
C THR A 179 -6.50 -14.36 28.39
N ILE A 180 -6.08 -15.02 29.44
CA ILE A 180 -5.07 -16.08 29.38
C ILE A 180 -5.78 -17.42 29.21
N HIS A 181 -5.32 -18.23 28.26
CA HIS A 181 -5.69 -19.64 28.19
C HIS A 181 -4.66 -20.44 28.99
N GLU A 182 -4.98 -20.80 30.21
CA GLU A 182 -4.30 -21.87 30.93
C GLU A 182 -5.07 -23.17 30.75
N LYS A 183 -4.36 -24.31 30.91
CA LYS A 183 -4.78 -25.69 30.51
C LYS A 183 -6.23 -26.09 30.77
N HIS A 184 -6.94 -25.47 31.68
CA HIS A 184 -8.34 -25.83 32.02
C HIS A 184 -9.21 -24.68 32.48
N ALA A 185 -8.73 -23.45 32.46
CA ALA A 185 -9.51 -22.28 32.88
C ALA A 185 -9.27 -21.07 31.97
N VAL A 186 -10.35 -20.36 31.65
CA VAL A 186 -10.27 -19.03 31.05
C VAL A 186 -10.24 -18.05 32.23
N ASP A 187 -9.05 -17.61 32.62
CA ASP A 187 -8.95 -16.56 33.63
C ASP A 187 -8.94 -15.21 32.91
N PRO A 188 -9.92 -14.31 33.13
CA PRO A 188 -9.86 -12.95 32.61
C PRO A 188 -8.71 -12.21 33.29
N CYS A 189 -7.62 -12.05 32.58
CA CYS A 189 -6.44 -11.34 33.05
C CYS A 189 -6.69 -9.84 33.19
N ALA A 190 -7.50 -9.28 32.32
CA ALA A 190 -7.89 -7.90 32.37
C ALA A 190 -9.23 -7.68 31.64
N ASN A 191 -10.15 -7.10 32.35
CA ASN A 191 -11.34 -6.49 31.75
C ASN A 191 -11.30 -5.00 32.07
N ILE A 192 -10.87 -4.20 31.11
CA ILE A 192 -10.52 -2.81 31.34
C ILE A 192 -11.47 -1.91 30.58
N LEU A 193 -12.30 -1.22 31.34
CA LEU A 193 -13.14 -0.14 30.85
C LEU A 193 -12.35 1.16 30.85
N HIS A 194 -12.49 1.95 29.81
CA HIS A 194 -11.78 3.22 29.63
C HIS A 194 -11.85 4.18 30.85
N LYS A 195 -12.93 4.13 31.61
CA LYS A 195 -13.16 5.01 32.77
C LYS A 195 -12.17 4.78 33.93
N ASP A 196 -11.62 3.56 34.04
CA ASP A 196 -10.73 3.18 35.14
C ASP A 196 -9.24 3.35 34.78
N LEU A 197 -8.96 3.79 33.55
CA LEU A 197 -7.65 3.75 32.92
C LEU A 197 -6.67 4.82 33.37
N VAL A 198 -7.16 5.94 33.88
CA VAL A 198 -6.33 7.13 34.13
C VAL A 198 -5.42 6.94 35.34
N LEU A 199 -5.71 5.95 36.21
CA LEU A 199 -5.05 5.78 37.49
C LEU A 199 -4.08 4.61 37.58
N ASP A 200 -4.12 3.63 36.67
CA ASP A 200 -3.20 2.47 36.71
C ASP A 200 -2.03 2.60 35.73
N LYS A 201 -0.85 2.89 36.28
CA LYS A 201 0.40 2.99 35.51
C LYS A 201 0.75 1.71 34.73
N LYS A 202 0.42 0.52 35.27
CA LYS A 202 0.71 -0.76 34.60
C LYS A 202 -0.14 -0.91 33.35
N PHE A 203 -1.41 -0.48 33.45
CA PHE A 203 -2.31 -0.51 32.31
C PHE A 203 -1.89 0.46 31.19
N SER A 204 -1.44 1.68 31.54
CA SER A 204 -0.91 2.62 30.54
C SER A 204 0.24 2.01 29.74
N ILE A 205 1.12 1.25 30.39
CA ILE A 205 2.24 0.56 29.73
C ILE A 205 1.71 -0.51 28.75
N LEU A 206 0.75 -1.30 29.19
CA LEU A 206 0.13 -2.34 28.36
C LEU A 206 -0.59 -1.73 27.14
N ARG A 207 -1.42 -0.73 27.38
CA ARG A 207 -2.14 0.00 26.31
C ARG A 207 -1.19 0.59 25.27
N ASN A 208 -0.15 1.28 25.73
CA ASN A 208 0.83 1.89 24.83
C ASN A 208 1.56 0.83 24.01
N SER A 209 1.84 -0.34 24.58
CA SER A 209 2.44 -1.46 23.82
C SER A 209 1.59 -1.92 22.63
N PHE A 210 0.27 -1.74 22.69
CA PHE A 210 -0.62 -2.07 21.58
C PHE A 210 -0.86 -0.88 20.64
N LEU A 211 -0.88 0.34 21.14
CA LEU A 211 -0.99 1.54 20.31
C LEU A 211 0.26 1.73 19.44
N ASP A 212 1.43 1.41 20.00
CA ASP A 212 2.72 1.51 19.33
C ASP A 212 3.13 0.18 18.67
N LEU A 213 2.19 -0.74 18.46
CA LEU A 213 2.47 -2.05 17.91
C LEU A 213 2.97 -1.92 16.46
N TYR A 214 4.22 -2.26 16.27
CA TYR A 214 4.88 -2.32 14.98
C TYR A 214 5.41 -3.73 14.73
N ALA A 215 5.13 -4.27 13.55
CA ALA A 215 5.62 -5.57 13.16
C ALA A 215 6.94 -5.48 12.38
N SER A 216 7.92 -6.24 12.83
CA SER A 216 9.19 -6.40 12.09
C SER A 216 9.03 -7.27 10.86
N ASP A 217 8.13 -8.24 10.92
CA ASP A 217 7.82 -9.15 9.81
C ASP A 217 6.37 -9.62 9.84
N VAL A 218 5.91 -10.20 8.71
CA VAL A 218 4.58 -10.81 8.57
C VAL A 218 4.75 -12.21 8.02
N LYS A 219 4.03 -13.16 8.60
CA LYS A 219 3.99 -14.56 8.14
C LYS A 219 2.57 -14.94 7.75
N LEU A 220 2.43 -15.56 6.59
CA LEU A 220 1.22 -16.28 6.21
C LEU A 220 1.33 -17.66 6.86
N MET A 221 0.41 -17.98 7.75
CA MET A 221 0.44 -19.22 8.50
C MET A 221 -0.67 -20.17 8.02
N PRO A 222 -0.39 -21.46 7.81
CA PRO A 222 -1.44 -22.44 7.54
C PRO A 222 -2.45 -22.49 8.69
N LEU A 223 -3.72 -22.64 8.36
CA LEU A 223 -4.79 -22.75 9.37
C LEU A 223 -4.52 -23.86 10.40
N GLU A 224 -4.02 -24.98 9.93
CA GLU A 224 -3.64 -26.12 10.80
C GLU A 224 -2.60 -25.74 11.85
N TYR A 225 -1.63 -24.89 11.48
CA TYR A 225 -0.65 -24.38 12.43
C TYR A 225 -1.31 -23.48 13.48
N LEU A 226 -2.15 -22.54 13.06
CA LEU A 226 -2.87 -21.66 13.99
C LEU A 226 -3.80 -22.44 14.93
N LEU A 227 -4.42 -23.52 14.44
CA LEU A 227 -5.22 -24.42 15.29
C LEU A 227 -4.38 -25.16 16.34
N LYS A 228 -3.12 -25.49 16.04
CA LYS A 228 -2.18 -26.02 17.04
C LYS A 228 -1.81 -24.96 18.08
N VAL A 229 -1.55 -23.72 17.65
CA VAL A 229 -1.25 -22.60 18.55
C VAL A 229 -2.40 -22.33 19.51
N VAL A 230 -3.64 -22.46 19.07
CA VAL A 230 -4.84 -22.27 19.92
C VAL A 230 -4.88 -23.23 21.11
N LYS A 231 -4.20 -24.39 21.00
CA LYS A 231 -4.10 -25.40 22.08
C LYS A 231 -2.87 -25.20 22.98
N ASN A 232 -2.07 -24.15 22.73
CA ASN A 232 -0.86 -23.89 23.48
C ASN A 232 -1.18 -23.10 24.77
N ASP A 233 -0.58 -23.52 25.87
CA ASP A 233 -0.74 -22.93 27.21
C ASP A 233 -0.15 -21.52 27.35
N SER A 234 0.67 -21.07 26.38
CA SER A 234 1.33 -19.75 26.37
C SER A 234 0.60 -18.71 25.50
N LEU A 235 -0.69 -18.94 25.27
CA LEU A 235 -1.48 -18.13 24.36
C LEU A 235 -2.29 -17.07 25.12
N PHE A 236 -2.07 -15.81 24.80
CA PHE A 236 -2.96 -14.73 25.17
C PHE A 236 -4.01 -14.51 24.07
N ARG A 237 -5.25 -14.35 24.46
CA ARG A 237 -6.34 -13.95 23.57
C ARG A 237 -6.95 -12.66 24.06
N GLY A 238 -7.40 -11.85 23.12
CA GLY A 238 -8.07 -10.62 23.46
C GLY A 238 -9.06 -10.19 22.39
N TYR A 239 -9.85 -9.22 22.77
CA TYR A 239 -10.72 -8.53 21.83
C TYR A 239 -10.78 -7.04 22.17
N LEU A 240 -11.06 -6.25 21.15
CA LEU A 240 -11.42 -4.85 21.28
C LEU A 240 -12.92 -4.71 21.06
N ARG A 241 -13.58 -3.99 21.94
CA ARG A 241 -15.00 -3.72 21.87
C ARG A 241 -15.26 -2.23 21.87
N SER A 242 -16.18 -1.78 21.04
CA SER A 242 -16.66 -0.39 21.11
C SER A 242 -17.45 -0.18 22.41
N PRO A 243 -17.10 0.84 23.21
CA PRO A 243 -17.80 1.13 24.47
C PRO A 243 -19.27 1.48 24.25
N ASP A 244 -19.60 2.15 23.15
CA ASP A 244 -20.95 2.63 22.87
C ASP A 244 -21.86 1.54 22.33
N SER A 245 -21.39 0.73 21.38
CA SER A 245 -22.19 -0.29 20.70
C SER A 245 -22.05 -1.68 21.32
N LYS A 246 -21.11 -1.90 22.22
CA LYS A 246 -20.70 -3.21 22.74
C LYS A 246 -20.31 -4.23 21.66
N LYS A 247 -20.13 -3.78 20.44
CA LYS A 247 -19.73 -4.62 19.31
C LYS A 247 -18.24 -4.96 19.42
N ILE A 248 -17.89 -6.22 19.20
CA ILE A 248 -16.49 -6.64 19.07
C ILE A 248 -15.96 -6.07 17.74
N LEU A 249 -14.97 -5.21 17.82
CA LEU A 249 -14.32 -4.59 16.66
C LEU A 249 -13.22 -5.47 16.11
N ASN A 250 -12.40 -6.02 17.00
CA ASN A 250 -11.28 -6.88 16.65
C ASN A 250 -11.08 -7.96 17.69
N THR A 251 -10.60 -9.11 17.25
CA THR A 251 -10.07 -10.17 18.10
C THR A 251 -8.62 -10.42 17.73
N PHE A 252 -7.83 -10.86 18.69
CA PHE A 252 -6.41 -11.15 18.45
C PHE A 252 -5.91 -12.31 19.30
N MET A 253 -4.78 -12.85 18.88
CA MET A 253 -4.00 -13.82 19.63
C MET A 253 -2.55 -13.37 19.68
N ILE A 254 -1.89 -13.63 20.81
CA ILE A 254 -0.45 -13.39 21.00
C ILE A 254 0.16 -14.62 21.60
N TRP A 255 1.24 -15.12 21.00
CA TRP A 255 2.00 -16.25 21.53
C TRP A 255 3.48 -16.06 21.31
N LYS A 256 4.25 -16.83 22.05
CA LYS A 256 5.70 -16.89 21.91
C LYS A 256 6.12 -18.27 21.42
N GLU A 257 6.97 -18.30 20.42
CA GLU A 257 7.59 -19.50 19.92
C GLU A 257 9.08 -19.21 19.69
N ASP A 258 9.94 -20.02 20.27
CA ASP A 258 11.38 -19.79 20.33
C ASP A 258 11.73 -18.40 20.90
N HIS A 259 12.26 -17.52 20.07
CA HIS A 259 12.66 -16.16 20.44
C HIS A 259 11.72 -15.09 19.89
N LEU A 260 10.69 -15.48 19.14
CA LEU A 260 9.79 -14.58 18.45
C LEU A 260 8.44 -14.52 19.15
N VAL A 261 7.87 -13.32 19.13
CA VAL A 261 6.50 -13.09 19.58
C VAL A 261 5.64 -12.83 18.35
N TYR A 262 4.56 -13.56 18.27
CA TYR A 262 3.60 -13.49 17.19
C TYR A 262 2.30 -12.84 17.67
N PHE A 263 1.76 -12.00 16.83
CA PHE A 263 0.46 -11.35 16.99
C PHE A 263 -0.42 -11.68 15.78
N ALA A 264 -1.57 -12.29 16.00
CA ALA A 264 -2.55 -12.54 14.96
C ALA A 264 -3.80 -11.68 15.19
N PRO A 265 -4.19 -10.79 14.24
CA PRO A 265 -5.25 -9.81 14.42
C PRO A 265 -6.67 -10.36 14.36
N SER A 266 -6.83 -11.68 14.18
CA SER A 266 -8.13 -12.35 14.21
C SER A 266 -7.98 -13.78 14.69
N MET A 267 -9.06 -14.36 15.19
CA MET A 267 -9.06 -15.78 15.54
C MET A 267 -8.92 -16.66 14.28
N PRO A 268 -8.31 -17.88 14.38
CA PRO A 268 -7.98 -18.70 13.23
C PRO A 268 -9.11 -19.02 12.26
N LEU A 269 -10.36 -18.91 12.70
CA LEU A 269 -11.52 -19.22 11.89
C LEU A 269 -12.11 -18.02 11.15
N MET A 270 -11.55 -16.82 11.34
CA MET A 270 -12.14 -15.58 10.81
C MET A 270 -11.33 -14.91 9.72
N SER A 271 -10.25 -15.54 9.19
CA SER A 271 -9.37 -14.95 8.15
C SER A 271 -8.86 -13.52 8.46
N PRO A 272 -7.64 -13.14 8.14
CA PRO A 272 -6.66 -13.89 7.35
C PRO A 272 -5.73 -14.70 8.27
N ASN A 273 -5.16 -15.77 7.73
CA ASN A 273 -4.12 -16.59 8.37
C ASN A 273 -2.80 -15.81 8.46
N LEU A 274 -2.82 -14.66 9.10
CA LEU A 274 -1.70 -13.76 9.25
C LEU A 274 -1.17 -13.78 10.67
N ALA A 275 0.14 -13.81 10.82
CA ALA A 275 0.82 -13.55 12.07
C ALA A 275 1.92 -12.51 11.88
N PHE A 276 1.88 -11.49 12.68
CA PHE A 276 2.87 -10.42 12.72
C PHE A 276 3.94 -10.76 13.75
N VAL A 277 5.21 -10.60 13.39
CA VAL A 277 6.31 -10.71 14.34
C VAL A 277 6.44 -9.36 15.03
N VAL A 278 6.16 -9.33 16.33
CA VAL A 278 6.10 -8.11 17.13
C VAL A 278 7.20 -8.07 18.19
N PRO A 279 7.51 -6.89 18.77
CA PRO A 279 8.50 -6.78 19.83
C PRO A 279 8.18 -7.66 21.06
N ASN A 280 9.19 -8.31 21.63
CA ASN A 280 9.05 -9.15 22.81
C ASN A 280 8.52 -8.39 24.04
N SER A 281 8.68 -7.06 24.06
CA SER A 281 8.11 -6.19 25.11
C SER A 281 6.59 -6.31 25.21
N VAL A 282 5.89 -6.50 24.09
CA VAL A 282 4.42 -6.67 24.07
C VAL A 282 4.03 -7.90 24.90
N TYR A 283 4.65 -9.04 24.64
CA TYR A 283 4.39 -10.28 25.39
C TYR A 283 4.77 -10.12 26.87
N LYS A 284 5.93 -9.55 27.17
CA LYS A 284 6.38 -9.30 28.54
C LYS A 284 5.44 -8.39 29.32
N ASN A 285 4.94 -7.33 28.68
CA ASN A 285 4.02 -6.39 29.33
C ASN A 285 2.68 -7.05 29.65
N ILE A 286 2.17 -7.91 28.76
CA ILE A 286 0.99 -8.71 29.03
C ILE A 286 1.25 -9.70 30.18
N ASP A 287 2.35 -10.42 30.14
CA ASP A 287 2.74 -11.41 31.15
C ASP A 287 2.88 -10.77 32.54
N ILE A 288 3.54 -9.61 32.64
CA ILE A 288 3.65 -8.85 33.89
C ILE A 288 2.30 -8.35 34.39
N TYR A 289 1.43 -7.92 33.47
CA TYR A 289 0.11 -7.41 33.82
C TYR A 289 -0.81 -8.54 34.29
N CYS A 290 -0.72 -9.70 33.66
CA CYS A 290 -1.58 -10.85 33.91
C CYS A 290 -1.11 -11.73 35.08
N LYS A 291 0.18 -11.79 35.36
CA LYS A 291 0.71 -12.47 36.55
C LYS A 291 0.57 -11.53 37.74
N LYS A 292 -0.32 -11.88 38.66
CA LYS A 292 -0.50 -11.22 39.95
C LYS A 292 0.66 -11.48 40.89
#